data_410f6946d4b1c25d17c4bdd1a2787504
#
_entry.id   410f6946d4b1c25d17c4bdd1a2787504
#
_cell.length_a   1.000
_cell.length_b   1.000
_cell.length_c   1.000
_cell.angle_alpha   90.00
_cell.angle_beta   90.00
_cell.angle_gamma   90.00
#
_symmetry.space_group_name_H-M   'P 1'
#
loop_
_entity.id
_entity.type
_entity.pdbx_description
1 polymer ?
#
loop_
_entity_poly.entity_id
_entity_poly.type
_entity_poly.pdbx_seq_one_letter_code
_entity_poly.pdbx_strand_id
1 'polypeptide(L)'
;SVRVLLDSAWFNIEDEADNDEMVDVINRIATAEGLPLEARLVDLEANNLVKVHNKGVIVDDRAVLVSSINWNANSPAFNREAGVIIEHPAIATYYLAVFDDDWNAADEAGAAGINRFDRLKPVLAVCIIAALAMLYLYRSRRT
;
A
#
# COMPACT_ATOMS: atom_id res chain seq x y z
N SER A 1 -16.48 9.89 10.62
CA SER A 1 -15.83 8.58 10.46
C SER A 1 -14.31 8.75 10.39
N VAL A 2 -13.58 7.72 10.77
CA VAL A 2 -12.11 7.66 10.68
C VAL A 2 -11.75 6.56 9.69
N ARG A 3 -10.82 6.85 8.79
CA ARG A 3 -10.26 5.88 7.84
C ARG A 3 -8.76 5.80 8.04
N VAL A 4 -8.22 4.59 8.06
CA VAL A 4 -6.80 4.29 8.22
C VAL A 4 -6.33 3.49 7.02
N LEU A 5 -5.34 4.00 6.29
CA LEU A 5 -4.73 3.32 5.15
C LEU A 5 -3.28 2.98 5.47
N LEU A 6 -2.94 1.70 5.40
CA LEU A 6 -1.61 1.20 5.71
C LEU A 6 -0.93 0.64 4.45
N ASP A 7 0.39 0.72 4.42
CA ASP A 7 1.21 0.20 3.33
C ASP A 7 1.15 -1.33 3.29
N SER A 8 1.00 -1.90 2.09
CA SER A 8 0.96 -3.35 1.86
C SER A 8 2.25 -3.91 1.26
N ALA A 9 3.35 -3.14 1.26
CA ALA A 9 4.62 -3.66 0.77
C ALA A 9 5.05 -4.90 1.58
N TRP A 10 5.59 -5.92 0.89
CA TRP A 10 5.88 -7.25 1.44
C TRP A 10 6.63 -7.23 2.78
N PHE A 11 7.58 -6.32 2.94
CA PHE A 11 8.37 -6.16 4.17
C PHE A 11 7.58 -5.50 5.33
N ASN A 12 6.34 -5.13 5.10
CA ASN A 12 5.40 -4.62 6.12
C ASN A 12 4.23 -5.57 6.38
N ILE A 13 4.25 -6.78 5.80
CA ILE A 13 3.20 -7.80 5.94
C ILE A 13 3.74 -9.23 6.15
N GLU A 14 5.05 -9.41 6.35
CA GLU A 14 5.66 -10.74 6.53
C GLU A 14 6.23 -11.00 7.95
N ASP A 15 6.29 -9.98 8.82
CA ASP A 15 6.80 -10.09 10.19
C ASP A 15 5.67 -10.09 11.23
N GLU A 16 5.94 -10.53 12.47
CA GLU A 16 4.97 -10.45 13.58
C GLU A 16 4.58 -8.98 13.88
N ALA A 17 3.28 -8.70 13.99
CA ALA A 17 2.67 -7.38 14.20
C ALA A 17 2.74 -6.45 12.97
N ASP A 18 2.49 -6.99 11.82
CA ASP A 18 2.49 -6.32 10.53
C ASP A 18 1.24 -5.49 10.24
N ASN A 19 1.26 -4.77 9.14
CA ASN A 19 0.18 -3.88 8.76
C ASN A 19 -1.14 -4.62 8.48
N ASP A 20 -1.09 -5.86 7.98
CA ASP A 20 -2.29 -6.69 7.74
C ASP A 20 -2.93 -7.12 9.08
N GLU A 21 -2.14 -7.58 10.06
CA GLU A 21 -2.62 -7.88 11.40
C GLU A 21 -3.18 -6.62 12.08
N MET A 22 -2.54 -5.46 11.88
CA MET A 22 -3.01 -4.19 12.42
C MET A 22 -4.36 -3.78 11.83
N VAL A 23 -4.56 -3.96 10.52
CA VAL A 23 -5.87 -3.74 9.86
C VAL A 23 -6.94 -4.62 10.47
N ASP A 24 -6.64 -5.91 10.67
CA ASP A 24 -7.58 -6.86 11.28
C ASP A 24 -7.93 -6.49 12.72
N VAL A 25 -6.95 -6.08 13.52
CA VAL A 25 -7.15 -5.64 14.92
C VAL A 25 -8.02 -4.39 14.96
N ILE A 26 -7.71 -3.37 14.15
CA ILE A 26 -8.49 -2.12 14.11
C ILE A 26 -9.94 -2.41 13.72
N ASN A 27 -10.18 -3.17 12.66
CA ASN A 27 -11.54 -3.46 12.17
C ASN A 27 -12.34 -4.32 13.14
N ARG A 28 -11.69 -5.26 13.82
CA ARG A 28 -12.31 -6.07 14.87
C ARG A 28 -12.75 -5.22 16.06
N ILE A 29 -11.89 -4.31 16.54
CA ILE A 29 -12.23 -3.39 17.64
C ILE A 29 -13.35 -2.45 17.19
N ALA A 30 -13.25 -1.86 16.02
CA ALA A 30 -14.26 -0.96 15.47
C ALA A 30 -15.64 -1.62 15.42
N THR A 31 -15.69 -2.88 14.97
CA THR A 31 -16.94 -3.66 14.92
C THR A 31 -17.47 -3.96 16.33
N ALA A 32 -16.61 -4.41 17.26
CA ALA A 32 -17.01 -4.78 18.62
C ALA A 32 -17.57 -3.59 19.42
N GLU A 33 -16.98 -2.41 19.23
CA GLU A 33 -17.32 -1.19 19.96
C GLU A 33 -18.30 -0.27 19.18
N GLY A 34 -18.71 -0.66 17.96
CA GLY A 34 -19.60 0.15 17.12
C GLY A 34 -19.01 1.50 16.70
N LEU A 35 -17.69 1.56 16.48
CA LEU A 35 -16.97 2.78 16.12
C LEU A 35 -17.08 3.05 14.61
N PRO A 36 -17.26 4.32 14.18
CA PRO A 36 -17.20 4.71 12.78
C PRO A 36 -15.74 4.78 12.28
N LEU A 37 -15.03 3.65 12.37
CA LEU A 37 -13.62 3.49 12.06
C LEU A 37 -13.44 2.29 11.12
N GLU A 38 -12.63 2.46 10.09
CA GLU A 38 -12.25 1.42 9.14
C GLU A 38 -10.79 1.52 8.80
N ALA A 39 -10.09 0.38 8.71
CA ALA A 39 -8.72 0.29 8.24
C ALA A 39 -8.64 -0.59 6.99
N ARG A 40 -7.74 -0.24 6.06
CA ARG A 40 -7.43 -1.00 4.84
C ARG A 40 -5.94 -1.03 4.57
N LEU A 41 -5.51 -2.05 3.83
CA LEU A 41 -4.23 -2.02 3.13
C LEU A 41 -4.41 -1.31 1.78
N VAL A 42 -3.41 -0.51 1.39
CA VAL A 42 -3.39 0.05 0.04
C VAL A 42 -3.18 -1.05 -0.99
N ASP A 43 -3.89 -1.02 -2.11
CA ASP A 43 -3.57 -1.84 -3.27
C ASP A 43 -2.46 -1.16 -4.10
N LEU A 44 -1.21 -1.58 -3.85
CA LEU A 44 -0.04 -1.00 -4.52
C LEU A 44 -0.05 -1.24 -6.03
N GLU A 45 -0.58 -2.39 -6.47
CA GLU A 45 -0.63 -2.73 -7.89
C GLU A 45 -1.68 -1.89 -8.63
N ALA A 46 -2.89 -1.78 -8.08
CA ALA A 46 -3.96 -0.97 -8.65
C ALA A 46 -3.56 0.51 -8.76
N ASN A 47 -2.83 1.02 -7.77
CA ASN A 47 -2.33 2.39 -7.74
C ASN A 47 -1.01 2.60 -8.49
N ASN A 48 -0.42 1.56 -9.09
CA ASN A 48 0.89 1.61 -9.73
C ASN A 48 2.00 2.18 -8.81
N LEU A 49 1.97 1.79 -7.54
CA LEU A 49 2.89 2.21 -6.50
C LEU A 49 3.84 1.07 -6.11
N VAL A 50 5.02 1.42 -5.62
CA VAL A 50 5.97 0.47 -5.03
C VAL A 50 5.71 0.34 -3.53
N LYS A 51 5.36 1.45 -2.89
CA LYS A 51 4.99 1.53 -1.47
C LYS A 51 4.33 2.88 -1.16
N VAL A 52 3.57 2.93 -0.07
CA VAL A 52 3.10 4.16 0.56
C VAL A 52 4.02 4.51 1.73
N HIS A 53 4.74 5.63 1.63
CA HIS A 53 5.73 6.02 2.64
C HIS A 53 5.43 7.38 3.31
N ASN A 54 4.33 8.00 3.00
CA ASN A 54 3.84 9.19 3.69
C ASN A 54 3.29 8.84 5.07
N LYS A 55 3.48 9.73 6.03
CA LYS A 55 2.93 9.64 7.38
C LYS A 55 2.15 10.93 7.60
N GLY A 56 0.85 10.82 7.69
CA GLY A 56 0.00 12.00 7.76
C GLY A 56 -1.37 11.74 8.36
N VAL A 57 -2.06 12.81 8.65
CA VAL A 57 -3.45 12.81 9.08
C VAL A 57 -4.17 13.95 8.38
N ILE A 58 -5.36 13.68 7.86
CA ILE A 58 -6.24 14.69 7.27
C ILE A 58 -7.43 14.85 8.20
N VAL A 59 -7.78 16.08 8.55
CA VAL A 59 -8.86 16.38 9.49
C VAL A 59 -9.87 17.30 8.83
N ASP A 60 -11.11 16.79 8.67
CA ASP A 60 -12.30 17.53 8.29
C ASP A 60 -12.10 18.45 7.07
N ASP A 61 -11.37 18.00 6.06
CA ASP A 61 -11.06 18.77 4.83
C ASP A 61 -10.47 20.16 5.09
N ARG A 62 -9.89 20.37 6.27
CA ARG A 62 -9.45 21.68 6.76
C ARG A 62 -7.99 21.73 7.13
N ALA A 63 -7.47 20.65 7.69
CA ALA A 63 -6.09 20.57 8.15
C ALA A 63 -5.44 19.25 7.73
N VAL A 64 -4.12 19.29 7.53
CA VAL A 64 -3.31 18.11 7.26
C VAL A 64 -2.02 18.15 8.07
N LEU A 65 -1.69 17.02 8.70
CA LEU A 65 -0.36 16.73 9.20
C LEU A 65 0.43 16.02 8.11
N VAL A 66 1.58 16.56 7.72
CA VAL A 66 2.57 15.89 6.88
C VAL A 66 3.80 15.64 7.72
N SER A 67 4.26 14.39 7.80
CA SER A 67 5.30 14.02 8.77
C SER A 67 6.21 12.90 8.22
N SER A 68 7.39 12.79 8.81
CA SER A 68 8.30 11.66 8.65
C SER A 68 8.11 10.59 9.74
N ILE A 69 7.34 10.89 10.80
CA ILE A 69 7.18 10.05 11.99
C ILE A 69 6.39 8.79 11.64
N ASN A 70 7.01 7.62 11.69
CA ASN A 70 6.30 6.36 11.61
C ASN A 70 5.45 6.15 12.88
N TRP A 71 4.30 5.53 12.72
CA TRP A 71 3.37 5.27 13.82
C TRP A 71 3.75 4.00 14.60
N ASN A 72 5.00 3.96 15.06
CA ASN A 72 5.57 2.92 15.88
C ASN A 72 6.34 3.52 17.05
N ALA A 73 6.77 2.68 18.00
CA ALA A 73 7.47 3.13 19.19
C ALA A 73 8.89 3.67 18.90
N ASN A 74 9.54 3.20 17.86
CA ASN A 74 10.94 3.53 17.56
C ASN A 74 11.08 4.93 16.96
N SER A 75 10.21 5.30 16.03
CA SER A 75 10.34 6.56 15.30
C SER A 75 10.35 7.79 16.22
N PRO A 76 9.35 8.01 17.11
CA PRO A 76 9.36 9.18 17.98
C PRO A 76 10.41 9.10 19.10
N ALA A 77 10.89 7.90 19.49
CA ALA A 77 11.79 7.73 20.61
C ALA A 77 13.27 7.85 20.21
N PHE A 78 13.65 7.41 19.01
CA PHE A 78 15.06 7.23 18.64
C PHE A 78 15.47 7.96 17.37
N ASN A 79 14.52 8.41 16.53
CA ASN A 79 14.83 9.10 15.28
C ASN A 79 14.80 10.62 15.45
N ARG A 80 15.41 11.31 14.49
CA ARG A 80 15.21 12.75 14.26
C ARG A 80 14.10 12.88 13.23
N GLU A 81 12.94 13.31 13.67
CA GLU A 81 11.73 13.39 12.84
C GLU A 81 11.30 14.85 12.65
N ALA A 82 10.58 15.10 11.57
CA ALA A 82 9.98 16.38 11.27
C ALA A 82 8.52 16.22 10.84
N GLY A 83 7.69 17.17 11.22
CA GLY A 83 6.30 17.23 10.80
C GLY A 83 5.80 18.66 10.76
N VAL A 84 4.81 18.92 9.93
CA VAL A 84 4.14 20.21 9.82
C VAL A 84 2.64 20.01 9.79
N ILE A 85 1.92 20.81 10.56
CA ILE A 85 0.46 20.90 10.50
C ILE A 85 0.11 22.10 9.63
N ILE A 86 -0.68 21.90 8.60
CA ILE A 86 -1.10 22.92 7.64
C ILE A 86 -2.62 23.06 7.77
N GLU A 87 -3.07 24.21 8.26
CA GLU A 87 -4.49 24.56 8.33
C GLU A 87 -4.87 25.36 7.08
N HIS A 88 -5.24 24.65 6.01
CA HIS A 88 -5.64 25.26 4.74
C HIS A 88 -6.58 24.32 3.96
N PRO A 89 -7.84 24.71 3.71
CA PRO A 89 -8.80 23.82 3.08
C PRO A 89 -8.37 23.28 1.71
N ALA A 90 -7.83 24.11 0.83
CA ALA A 90 -7.40 23.64 -0.50
C ALA A 90 -6.24 22.63 -0.43
N ILE A 91 -5.35 22.75 0.56
CA ILE A 91 -4.26 21.79 0.77
C ILE A 91 -4.84 20.51 1.36
N ALA A 92 -5.71 20.60 2.36
CA ALA A 92 -6.36 19.42 2.95
C ALA A 92 -7.18 18.65 1.90
N THR A 93 -7.94 19.35 1.04
CA THR A 93 -8.68 18.75 -0.06
C THR A 93 -7.78 18.04 -1.07
N TYR A 94 -6.60 18.59 -1.40
CA TYR A 94 -5.63 17.92 -2.27
C TYR A 94 -5.16 16.59 -1.67
N TYR A 95 -4.75 16.60 -0.38
CA TYR A 95 -4.32 15.36 0.29
C TYR A 95 -5.45 14.36 0.45
N LEU A 96 -6.67 14.84 0.68
CA LEU A 96 -7.85 13.98 0.76
C LEU A 96 -8.13 13.30 -0.58
N ALA A 97 -8.03 14.01 -1.69
CA ALA A 97 -8.22 13.44 -3.02
C ALA A 97 -7.22 12.30 -3.29
N VAL A 98 -5.93 12.50 -2.96
CA VAL A 98 -4.92 11.44 -3.07
C VAL A 98 -5.26 10.25 -2.17
N PHE A 99 -5.66 10.50 -0.93
CA PHE A 99 -6.07 9.45 0.00
C PHE A 99 -7.31 8.69 -0.52
N ASP A 100 -8.29 9.39 -1.09
CA ASP A 100 -9.50 8.76 -1.63
C ASP A 100 -9.19 7.92 -2.87
N ASP A 101 -8.29 8.34 -3.74
CA ASP A 101 -7.83 7.54 -4.88
C ASP A 101 -7.18 6.23 -4.40
N ASP A 102 -6.25 6.31 -3.45
CA ASP A 102 -5.59 5.14 -2.87
C ASP A 102 -6.57 4.22 -2.12
N TRP A 103 -7.56 4.80 -1.43
CA TRP A 103 -8.58 4.06 -0.67
C TRP A 103 -9.53 3.29 -1.57
N ASN A 104 -9.97 3.89 -2.67
CA ASN A 104 -10.99 3.33 -3.56
C ASN A 104 -10.43 2.33 -4.57
N ALA A 105 -9.15 2.46 -4.93
CA ALA A 105 -8.51 1.54 -5.88
C ALA A 105 -8.56 0.07 -5.41
N ALA A 106 -8.53 -0.18 -4.10
CA ALA A 106 -8.68 -1.52 -3.53
C ALA A 106 -10.07 -2.14 -3.83
N ASP A 107 -11.12 -1.33 -3.87
CA ASP A 107 -12.49 -1.79 -4.18
C ASP A 107 -12.65 -2.15 -5.66
N GLU A 108 -12.04 -1.37 -6.56
CA GLU A 108 -12.09 -1.60 -8.00
C GLU A 108 -11.31 -2.87 -8.42
N ALA A 109 -10.16 -3.13 -7.83
CA ALA A 109 -9.37 -4.34 -8.06
C ALA A 109 -10.10 -5.60 -7.60
N GLY A 110 -10.79 -5.54 -6.45
CA GLY A 110 -11.65 -6.62 -5.95
C GLY A 110 -12.84 -6.91 -6.86
N ALA A 111 -13.43 -5.88 -7.47
CA ALA A 111 -14.54 -6.00 -8.41
C ALA A 111 -14.13 -6.51 -9.79
N ALA A 112 -12.89 -6.24 -10.21
CA ALA A 112 -12.38 -6.63 -11.52
C ALA A 112 -11.88 -8.10 -11.58
N GLY A 113 -11.72 -8.78 -10.43
CA GLY A 113 -11.31 -10.19 -10.38
C GLY A 113 -9.95 -10.47 -11.03
N ILE A 114 -9.07 -9.49 -11.11
CA ILE A 114 -7.77 -9.62 -11.78
C ILE A 114 -6.86 -10.46 -10.91
N ASN A 115 -6.70 -11.71 -11.29
CA ASN A 115 -5.82 -12.65 -10.62
C ASN A 115 -4.36 -12.20 -10.82
N ARG A 116 -3.63 -11.92 -9.74
CA ARG A 116 -2.22 -11.46 -9.71
C ARG A 116 -1.30 -12.32 -10.60
N PHE A 117 -1.64 -13.61 -10.77
CA PHE A 117 -0.92 -14.54 -11.63
C PHE A 117 -1.15 -14.30 -13.13
N ASP A 118 -2.20 -13.62 -13.55
CA ASP A 118 -2.50 -13.42 -14.97
C ASP A 118 -1.54 -12.42 -15.64
N ARG A 119 -1.02 -11.45 -14.89
CA ARG A 119 -0.01 -10.50 -15.40
C ARG A 119 1.39 -11.09 -15.48
N LEU A 120 1.70 -12.10 -14.66
CA LEU A 120 3.01 -12.80 -14.69
C LEU A 120 3.10 -13.82 -15.84
N LYS A 121 1.96 -14.32 -16.36
CA LYS A 121 1.91 -15.30 -17.45
C LYS A 121 2.70 -14.88 -18.70
N PRO A 122 2.57 -13.66 -19.24
CA PRO A 122 3.33 -13.26 -20.42
C PRO A 122 4.83 -13.14 -20.13
N VAL A 123 5.23 -12.66 -18.96
CA VAL A 123 6.65 -12.55 -18.56
C VAL A 123 7.26 -13.95 -18.41
N LEU A 124 6.56 -14.85 -17.75
CA LEU A 124 6.99 -16.24 -17.59
C LEU A 124 7.12 -16.96 -18.93
N ALA A 125 6.18 -16.74 -19.84
CA ALA A 125 6.21 -17.31 -21.20
C ALA A 125 7.44 -16.79 -21.98
N VAL A 126 7.73 -15.50 -21.93
CA VAL A 126 8.93 -14.92 -22.58
C VAL A 126 10.22 -15.49 -21.99
N CYS A 127 10.32 -15.64 -20.68
CA CYS A 127 11.47 -16.23 -20.02
C CYS A 127 11.67 -17.71 -20.42
N ILE A 128 10.60 -18.49 -20.51
CA ILE A 128 10.66 -19.90 -20.95
C ILE A 128 11.11 -19.98 -22.41
N ILE A 129 10.55 -19.17 -23.30
CA ILE A 129 10.93 -19.15 -24.73
C ILE A 129 12.40 -18.75 -24.89
N ALA A 130 12.87 -17.74 -24.17
CA ALA A 130 14.28 -17.32 -24.18
C ALA A 130 15.22 -18.42 -23.68
N ALA A 131 14.85 -19.14 -22.61
CA ALA A 131 15.63 -20.26 -22.09
C ALA A 131 15.70 -21.42 -23.08
N LEU A 132 14.58 -21.77 -23.73
CA LEU A 132 14.54 -22.82 -24.76
C LEU A 132 15.35 -22.44 -25.99
N ALA A 133 15.28 -21.19 -26.43
CA ALA A 133 16.08 -20.68 -27.56
C ALA A 133 17.59 -20.74 -27.24
N MET A 134 18.00 -20.33 -26.03
CA MET A 134 19.40 -20.46 -25.60
C MET A 134 19.87 -21.91 -25.53
N LEU A 135 19.04 -22.82 -25.05
CA LEU A 135 19.35 -24.25 -25.02
C LEU A 135 19.50 -24.83 -26.41
N TYR A 136 18.63 -24.45 -27.35
CA TYR A 136 18.70 -24.86 -28.75
C TYR A 136 19.97 -24.34 -29.41
N LEU A 137 20.32 -23.08 -29.28
CA LEU A 137 21.55 -22.49 -29.82
C LEU A 137 22.83 -23.10 -29.21
N TYR A 138 22.78 -23.42 -27.91
CA TYR A 138 23.90 -24.10 -27.24
C TYR A 138 24.14 -25.52 -27.79
N ARG A 139 23.04 -26.28 -28.01
CA ARG A 139 23.15 -27.62 -28.63
C ARG A 139 23.61 -27.57 -30.07
N SER A 140 23.10 -26.65 -30.87
CA SER A 140 23.45 -26.47 -32.29
C SER A 140 24.90 -26.07 -32.52
N ARG A 141 25.60 -25.52 -31.53
CA ARG A 141 27.03 -25.17 -31.61
C ARG A 141 27.97 -26.33 -31.23
N ARG A 142 27.44 -27.44 -30.75
CA ARG A 142 28.21 -28.64 -30.33
C ARG A 142 28.09 -29.81 -31.30
N THR A 143 27.27 -29.69 -32.33
CA THR A 143 27.19 -30.58 -33.49
C THR A 143 27.87 -29.94 -34.68
#